data_e598ea0bfd818aae9230679bf688b797
#
_entry.id   e598ea0bfd818aae9230679bf688b797
#
_cell.length_a   1.000
_cell.length_b   1.000
_cell.length_c   1.000
_cell.angle_alpha   90.00
_cell.angle_beta   90.00
_cell.angle_gamma   90.00
#
_symmetry.space_group_name_H-M   'P 1'
#
loop_
_entity.id
_entity.type
_entity.pdbx_description
1 polymer ?
#
loop_
_entity_poly.entity_id
_entity_poly.type
_entity_poly.pdbx_seq_one_letter_code
_entity_poly.pdbx_strand_id
1 'polypeptide(L)'
;IYTFELNLIINKENITGYSITNYGTSSETKSSIEGTFDKTKNEYIIIEKQIIYTKSKESIKNFCHLRIDLSEKGSFKSKRLEGEFIGYFDNKDKCAEGKVILIKKEKLKKIESKINKRIQKSINDKSEDNNKKITLKKNDKFYIETSKKYVSIKVWDPNQEDNDMILMKFNDDLIL
;
A
#
# COMPACT_ATOMS: atom_id res chain seq x y z
N ILE A 1 -6.81 -1.67 -0.36
CA ILE A 1 -5.84 -0.53 -0.34
C ILE A 1 -5.06 -0.63 -1.64
N TYR A 2 -5.21 0.37 -2.50
CA TYR A 2 -4.44 0.43 -3.73
C TYR A 2 -3.09 1.09 -3.44
N THR A 3 -2.01 0.49 -3.95
CA THR A 3 -0.68 1.12 -3.88
C THR A 3 -0.56 2.14 -5.01
N PHE A 4 -0.15 3.36 -4.66
CA PHE A 4 0.01 4.46 -5.60
C PHE A 4 1.34 5.15 -5.34
N GLU A 5 2.16 5.29 -6.39
CA GLU A 5 3.41 6.03 -6.33
C GLU A 5 3.39 7.19 -7.32
N LEU A 6 3.91 8.33 -6.91
CA LEU A 6 4.17 9.49 -7.77
C LEU A 6 5.67 9.77 -7.82
N ASN A 7 6.19 9.95 -9.03
CA ASN A 7 7.52 10.49 -9.25
C ASN A 7 7.37 11.85 -9.93
N LEU A 8 7.71 12.90 -9.21
CA LEU A 8 7.51 14.30 -9.64
C LEU A 8 8.84 14.97 -9.92
N ILE A 9 8.93 15.62 -11.06
CA ILE A 9 9.99 16.56 -11.44
C ILE A 9 9.34 17.93 -11.52
N ILE A 10 9.77 18.85 -10.65
CA ILE A 10 9.23 20.21 -10.59
C ILE A 10 10.26 21.16 -11.16
N ASN A 11 9.90 21.84 -12.24
CA ASN A 11 10.70 22.89 -12.86
C ASN A 11 9.91 24.21 -12.85
N LYS A 12 10.26 25.12 -11.92
CA LYS A 12 9.50 26.33 -11.61
C LYS A 12 8.07 25.96 -11.17
N GLU A 13 7.08 26.24 -12.00
CA GLU A 13 5.67 25.95 -11.76
C GLU A 13 5.19 24.69 -12.49
N ASN A 14 5.99 24.16 -13.41
CA ASN A 14 5.61 22.97 -14.19
C ASN A 14 6.00 21.69 -13.47
N ILE A 15 5.08 20.75 -13.45
CA ILE A 15 5.28 19.39 -12.94
C ILE A 15 5.25 18.43 -14.12
N THR A 16 6.23 17.52 -14.17
CA THR A 16 6.25 16.37 -15.06
C THR A 16 6.66 15.13 -14.28
N GLY A 17 6.49 13.96 -14.88
CA GLY A 17 6.91 12.71 -14.26
C GLY A 17 6.01 11.54 -14.60
N TYR A 18 5.78 10.66 -13.64
CA TYR A 18 4.91 9.51 -13.83
C TYR A 18 4.25 9.08 -12.51
N SER A 19 3.11 8.42 -12.66
CA SER A 19 2.43 7.67 -11.60
C SER A 19 2.62 6.16 -11.82
N ILE A 20 2.53 5.38 -10.75
CA ILE A 20 2.38 3.92 -10.80
C ILE A 20 1.22 3.55 -9.89
N THR A 21 0.21 2.92 -10.45
CA THR A 21 -0.92 2.34 -9.73
C THR A 21 -0.78 0.83 -9.62
N ASN A 22 -1.29 0.25 -8.53
CA ASN A 22 -1.24 -1.20 -8.26
C ASN A 22 0.17 -1.79 -8.32
N TYR A 23 1.16 -1.05 -7.79
CA TYR A 23 2.57 -1.45 -7.79
C TYR A 23 2.77 -2.88 -7.29
N GLY A 24 3.54 -3.66 -8.06
CA GLY A 24 3.88 -5.05 -7.72
C GLY A 24 2.77 -6.08 -7.99
N THR A 25 1.65 -5.69 -8.58
CA THR A 25 0.56 -6.60 -8.93
C THR A 25 0.49 -6.91 -10.43
N SER A 26 -0.39 -7.84 -10.81
CA SER A 26 -0.70 -8.14 -12.21
C SER A 26 -1.46 -7.03 -12.94
N SER A 27 -1.90 -5.99 -12.22
CA SER A 27 -2.61 -4.82 -12.77
C SER A 27 -1.78 -3.54 -12.64
N GLU A 28 -0.47 -3.66 -12.39
CA GLU A 28 0.43 -2.52 -12.30
C GLU A 28 0.38 -1.71 -13.58
N THR A 29 0.15 -0.41 -13.44
CA THR A 29 0.05 0.51 -14.57
C THR A 29 0.88 1.76 -14.28
N LYS A 30 1.67 2.18 -15.26
CA LYS A 30 2.47 3.40 -15.22
C LYS A 30 1.94 4.40 -16.23
N SER A 31 1.64 5.61 -15.77
CA SER A 31 1.13 6.69 -16.59
C SER A 31 2.04 7.91 -16.54
N SER A 32 2.18 8.64 -17.64
CA SER A 32 2.80 9.96 -17.63
C SER A 32 1.91 10.95 -16.91
N ILE A 33 2.53 11.93 -16.28
CA ILE A 33 1.82 13.01 -15.61
C ILE A 33 2.34 14.36 -16.07
N GLU A 34 1.43 15.31 -16.06
CA GLU A 34 1.69 16.73 -16.18
C GLU A 34 0.96 17.48 -15.06
N GLY A 35 1.43 18.67 -14.72
CA GLY A 35 0.77 19.43 -13.68
C GLY A 35 1.40 20.78 -13.44
N THR A 36 0.85 21.46 -12.42
CA THR A 36 1.32 22.78 -11.99
C THR A 36 1.54 22.81 -10.48
N PHE A 37 2.51 23.59 -10.06
CA PHE A 37 2.81 23.88 -8.66
C PHE A 37 2.68 25.37 -8.40
N ASP A 38 1.72 25.75 -7.57
CA ASP A 38 1.62 27.11 -7.04
C ASP A 38 2.47 27.23 -5.75
N LYS A 39 3.61 27.87 -5.89
CA LYS A 39 4.56 28.05 -4.77
C LYS A 39 3.99 28.94 -3.66
N THR A 40 3.09 29.87 -3.98
CA THR A 40 2.52 30.81 -2.99
C THR A 40 1.52 30.12 -2.08
N LYS A 41 0.76 29.19 -2.62
CA LYS A 41 -0.26 28.41 -1.90
C LYS A 41 0.25 27.06 -1.43
N ASN A 42 1.41 26.61 -1.92
CA ASN A 42 1.90 25.23 -1.76
C ASN A 42 0.88 24.18 -2.26
N GLU A 43 0.28 24.45 -3.41
CA GLU A 43 -0.72 23.60 -4.06
C GLU A 43 -0.14 22.97 -5.32
N TYR A 44 -0.52 21.70 -5.54
CA TYR A 44 -0.10 20.90 -6.68
C TYR A 44 -1.36 20.42 -7.40
N ILE A 45 -1.42 20.62 -8.70
CA ILE A 45 -2.42 20.03 -9.58
C ILE A 45 -1.70 19.05 -10.49
N ILE A 46 -2.06 17.80 -10.44
CA ILE A 46 -1.42 16.72 -11.18
C ILE A 46 -2.47 15.99 -12.02
N ILE A 47 -2.17 15.76 -13.28
CA ILE A 47 -3.07 15.10 -14.22
C ILE A 47 -2.33 13.95 -14.90
N GLU A 48 -2.88 12.74 -14.80
CA GLU A 48 -2.43 11.61 -15.61
C GLU A 48 -2.83 11.82 -17.07
N LYS A 49 -1.91 11.50 -17.99
CA LYS A 49 -2.09 11.73 -19.43
C LYS A 49 -2.15 10.42 -20.20
N GLN A 50 -1.04 9.77 -20.37
CA GLN A 50 -0.90 8.60 -21.23
C GLN A 50 -0.36 7.41 -20.44
N ILE A 51 -0.87 6.24 -20.72
CA ILE A 51 -0.31 5.00 -20.21
C ILE A 51 1.03 4.74 -20.89
N ILE A 52 2.11 4.66 -20.09
CA ILE A 52 3.45 4.32 -20.56
C ILE A 52 3.57 2.81 -20.72
N TYR A 53 3.08 2.06 -19.71
CA TYR A 53 2.91 0.61 -19.77
C TYR A 53 1.83 0.14 -18.78
N THR A 54 1.31 -1.04 -19.03
CA THR A 54 0.42 -1.74 -18.09
C THR A 54 0.64 -3.26 -18.14
N LYS A 55 0.51 -3.91 -17.01
CA LYS A 55 0.45 -5.38 -16.90
C LYS A 55 -0.99 -5.90 -16.97
N SER A 56 -1.97 -5.01 -16.87
CA SER A 56 -3.39 -5.37 -16.97
C SER A 56 -3.71 -5.85 -18.39
N LYS A 57 -4.62 -6.81 -18.47
CA LYS A 57 -5.19 -7.28 -19.74
C LYS A 57 -6.37 -6.44 -20.22
N GLU A 58 -6.78 -5.45 -19.43
CA GLU A 58 -7.87 -4.56 -19.78
C GLU A 58 -7.55 -3.69 -21.00
N SER A 59 -8.59 -3.34 -21.74
CA SER A 59 -8.46 -2.38 -22.83
C SER A 59 -8.04 -1.01 -22.30
N ILE A 60 -7.14 -0.32 -23.01
CA ILE A 60 -6.65 1.02 -22.63
C ILE A 60 -7.82 2.00 -22.42
N LYS A 61 -8.89 1.86 -23.19
CA LYS A 61 -10.10 2.71 -23.08
C LYS A 61 -10.83 2.59 -21.74
N ASN A 62 -10.57 1.51 -21.01
CA ASN A 62 -11.19 1.26 -19.68
C ASN A 62 -10.34 1.77 -18.53
N PHE A 63 -9.22 2.43 -18.81
CA PHE A 63 -8.38 2.99 -17.76
C PHE A 63 -8.91 4.33 -17.29
N CYS A 64 -8.82 4.52 -15.99
CA CYS A 64 -9.23 5.71 -15.27
C CYS A 64 -8.00 6.60 -15.08
N HIS A 65 -7.99 7.78 -15.69
CA HIS A 65 -6.92 8.77 -15.56
C HIS A 65 -7.25 9.73 -14.43
N LEU A 66 -6.31 9.95 -13.53
CA LEU A 66 -6.52 10.73 -12.33
C LEU A 66 -6.14 12.20 -12.53
N ARG A 67 -6.99 13.09 -12.05
CA ARG A 67 -6.67 14.45 -11.65
C ARG A 67 -6.54 14.48 -10.13
N ILE A 68 -5.43 14.99 -9.62
CA ILE A 68 -5.11 15.01 -8.20
C ILE A 68 -4.78 16.43 -7.80
N ASP A 69 -5.53 16.98 -6.86
CA ASP A 69 -5.34 18.31 -6.29
C ASP A 69 -4.79 18.15 -4.87
N LEU A 70 -3.56 18.61 -4.61
CA LEU A 70 -2.84 18.37 -3.36
C LEU A 70 -2.37 19.69 -2.73
N SER A 71 -2.29 19.70 -1.41
CA SER A 71 -1.65 20.74 -0.64
C SER A 71 -0.66 20.17 0.37
N GLU A 72 0.41 20.93 0.67
CA GLU A 72 1.37 20.54 1.69
C GLU A 72 0.77 20.72 3.09
N LYS A 73 0.82 19.66 3.89
CA LYS A 73 0.35 19.64 5.28
C LYS A 73 1.44 19.14 6.22
N GLY A 74 1.32 19.53 7.49
CA GLY A 74 2.20 19.10 8.56
C GLY A 74 3.38 20.05 8.81
N SER A 75 4.18 19.74 9.84
CA SER A 75 5.38 20.51 10.22
C SER A 75 6.61 20.05 9.43
N PHE A 76 7.71 20.81 9.52
CA PHE A 76 8.98 20.51 8.82
C PHE A 76 9.43 19.04 8.92
N LYS A 77 9.22 18.38 10.06
CA LYS A 77 9.59 16.97 10.27
C LYS A 77 8.55 15.96 9.75
N SER A 78 7.31 16.39 9.54
CA SER A 78 6.17 15.51 9.17
C SER A 78 5.43 15.95 7.91
N LYS A 79 6.10 16.71 7.03
CA LYS A 79 5.51 17.16 5.76
C LYS A 79 4.97 15.98 4.94
N ARG A 80 3.74 16.12 4.47
CA ARG A 80 3.04 15.23 3.56
C ARG A 80 2.17 16.04 2.61
N LEU A 81 1.78 15.46 1.50
CA LEU A 81 0.80 16.06 0.60
C LEU A 81 -0.55 15.39 0.86
N GLU A 82 -1.58 16.20 1.05
CA GLU A 82 -2.95 15.74 1.23
C GLU A 82 -3.86 16.45 0.25
N GLY A 83 -4.89 15.73 -0.19
CA GLY A 83 -5.87 16.31 -1.08
C GLY A 83 -6.88 15.32 -1.57
N GLU A 84 -7.45 15.62 -2.74
CA GLU A 84 -8.50 14.85 -3.37
C GLU A 84 -8.09 14.46 -4.77
N PHE A 85 -8.70 13.39 -5.26
CA PHE A 85 -8.55 12.99 -6.64
C PHE A 85 -9.90 12.70 -7.27
N ILE A 86 -9.98 12.93 -8.57
CA ILE A 86 -11.09 12.53 -9.43
C ILE A 86 -10.50 11.84 -10.64
N GLY A 87 -11.05 10.68 -10.99
CA GLY A 87 -10.66 9.92 -12.16
C GLY A 87 -11.69 10.03 -13.27
N TYR A 88 -11.22 10.02 -14.51
CA TYR A 88 -12.03 10.08 -15.71
C TYR A 88 -11.56 9.04 -16.72
N PHE A 89 -12.49 8.40 -17.39
CA PHE A 89 -12.24 7.64 -18.61
C PHE A 89 -11.96 8.58 -19.79
N ASP A 90 -11.49 8.02 -20.91
CA ASP A 90 -11.24 8.78 -22.16
C ASP A 90 -12.49 9.49 -22.67
N ASN A 91 -13.67 8.93 -22.47
CA ASN A 91 -14.97 9.52 -22.83
C ASN A 91 -15.41 10.65 -21.85
N LYS A 92 -14.59 11.00 -20.87
CA LYS A 92 -14.81 11.98 -19.80
C LYS A 92 -15.84 11.58 -18.74
N ASP A 93 -16.34 10.35 -18.76
CA ASP A 93 -17.14 9.85 -17.65
C ASP A 93 -16.28 9.67 -16.41
N LYS A 94 -16.84 10.03 -15.27
CA LYS A 94 -16.18 9.87 -13.97
C LYS A 94 -16.09 8.39 -13.61
N CYS A 95 -14.89 7.93 -13.22
CA CYS A 95 -14.64 6.54 -12.86
C CYS A 95 -14.28 6.35 -11.38
N ALA A 96 -13.67 7.36 -10.75
CA ALA A 96 -13.27 7.28 -9.35
C ALA A 96 -13.17 8.66 -8.71
N GLU A 97 -13.30 8.69 -7.39
CA GLU A 97 -12.99 9.87 -6.59
C GLU A 97 -12.60 9.46 -5.19
N GLY A 98 -11.87 10.33 -4.49
CA GLY A 98 -11.51 10.07 -3.10
C GLY A 98 -10.48 11.04 -2.56
N LYS A 99 -10.00 10.71 -1.37
CA LYS A 99 -8.92 11.45 -0.70
C LYS A 99 -7.61 10.71 -0.87
N VAL A 100 -6.53 11.47 -0.97
CA VAL A 100 -5.18 10.95 -1.11
C VAL A 100 -4.25 11.60 -0.10
N ILE A 101 -3.36 10.78 0.48
CA ILE A 101 -2.27 11.22 1.34
C ILE A 101 -0.99 10.63 0.78
N LEU A 102 -0.05 11.50 0.44
CA LEU A 102 1.24 11.12 -0.11
C LEU A 102 2.35 11.42 0.90
N ILE A 103 3.19 10.43 1.11
CA ILE A 103 4.35 10.50 2.00
C ILE A 103 5.60 10.22 1.18
N LYS A 104 6.68 10.95 1.43
CA LYS A 104 7.97 10.69 0.77
C LYS A 104 8.40 9.24 0.97
N LYS A 105 8.81 8.58 -0.12
CA LYS A 105 9.20 7.16 -0.13
C LYS A 105 10.29 6.83 0.90
N GLU A 106 11.26 7.74 1.09
CA GLU A 106 12.31 7.57 2.10
C GLU A 106 11.76 7.58 3.54
N LYS A 107 10.71 8.36 3.80
CA LYS A 107 10.04 8.35 5.12
C LYS A 107 9.28 7.06 5.33
N LEU A 108 8.58 6.57 4.30
CA LEU A 108 7.86 5.30 4.37
C LEU A 108 8.82 4.15 4.71
N LYS A 109 9.93 4.03 3.98
CA LYS A 109 10.98 3.03 4.25
C LYS A 109 11.53 3.13 5.69
N LYS A 110 11.72 4.36 6.22
CA LYS A 110 12.16 4.56 7.62
C LYS A 110 11.10 4.13 8.64
N ILE A 111 9.82 4.34 8.35
CA ILE A 111 8.72 3.89 9.21
C ILE A 111 8.65 2.37 9.19
N GLU A 112 8.66 1.75 8.02
CA GLU A 112 8.67 0.29 7.85
C GLU A 112 9.84 -0.36 8.57
N SER A 113 11.06 0.19 8.42
CA SER A 113 12.25 -0.33 9.11
C SER A 113 12.15 -0.23 10.63
N LYS A 114 11.54 0.85 11.16
CA LYS A 114 11.29 1.00 12.60
C LYS A 114 10.24 0.01 13.11
N ILE A 115 9.18 -0.19 12.34
CA ILE A 115 8.13 -1.17 12.67
C ILE A 115 8.74 -2.57 12.68
N ASN A 116 9.48 -2.93 11.62
CA ASN A 116 10.13 -4.23 11.52
C ASN A 116 11.13 -4.46 12.67
N LYS A 117 11.94 -3.45 13.03
CA LYS A 117 12.85 -3.53 14.21
C LYS A 117 12.06 -3.73 15.52
N ARG A 118 10.92 -3.04 15.71
CA ARG A 118 10.11 -3.23 16.90
C ARG A 118 9.46 -4.61 16.93
N ILE A 119 8.98 -5.10 15.78
CA ILE A 119 8.45 -6.46 15.65
C ILE A 119 9.56 -7.48 15.96
N GLN A 120 10.73 -7.35 15.36
CA GLN A 120 11.87 -8.24 15.64
C GLN A 120 12.28 -8.20 17.10
N LYS A 121 12.40 -7.02 17.70
CA LYS A 121 12.69 -6.89 19.12
C LYS A 121 11.62 -7.56 19.98
N SER A 122 10.33 -7.34 19.70
CA SER A 122 9.26 -8.00 20.43
C SER A 122 9.19 -9.52 20.23
N ILE A 123 9.70 -10.02 19.11
CA ILE A 123 9.85 -11.46 18.86
C ILE A 123 11.05 -12.00 19.67
N ASN A 124 12.18 -11.31 19.66
CA ASN A 124 13.39 -11.74 20.38
C ASN A 124 13.21 -11.65 21.90
N ASP A 125 12.60 -10.58 22.41
CA ASP A 125 12.29 -10.44 23.86
C ASP A 125 11.30 -11.50 24.36
N LYS A 126 10.62 -12.23 23.43
CA LYS A 126 9.70 -13.34 23.74
C LYS A 126 10.29 -14.72 23.49
N SER A 127 11.50 -14.80 22.92
CA SER A 127 12.13 -16.09 22.60
C SER A 127 12.73 -16.81 23.79
N GLU A 128 12.79 -16.17 24.96
CA GLU A 128 13.23 -16.83 26.21
C GLU A 128 12.12 -17.59 26.94
N ASP A 129 10.82 -17.36 26.58
CA ASP A 129 9.72 -18.11 27.20
C ASP A 129 8.77 -18.67 26.11
N ASN A 130 8.84 -19.99 25.95
CA ASN A 130 7.88 -20.81 25.18
C ASN A 130 7.91 -20.80 23.63
N ASN A 131 9.02 -21.24 23.05
CA ASN A 131 8.98 -21.85 21.72
C ASN A 131 8.36 -23.28 21.82
N LYS A 132 7.09 -23.37 22.14
CA LYS A 132 6.36 -24.62 22.04
C LYS A 132 6.06 -24.89 20.58
N LYS A 133 6.96 -25.65 19.93
CA LYS A 133 6.72 -26.16 18.59
C LYS A 133 5.57 -27.17 18.67
N ILE A 134 4.46 -26.87 18.05
CA ILE A 134 3.29 -27.75 18.05
C ILE A 134 3.19 -28.33 16.64
N THR A 135 3.20 -29.64 16.56
CA THR A 135 2.93 -30.34 15.30
C THR A 135 1.43 -30.62 15.25
N LEU A 136 0.72 -30.03 14.31
CA LEU A 136 -0.69 -30.26 14.06
C LEU A 136 -0.85 -31.49 13.15
N LYS A 137 -1.81 -32.31 13.49
CA LYS A 137 -2.27 -33.42 12.63
C LYS A 137 -3.62 -33.04 12.02
N LYS A 138 -4.03 -33.79 10.99
CA LYS A 138 -5.34 -33.58 10.36
C LYS A 138 -6.46 -33.61 11.43
N ASN A 139 -7.30 -32.58 11.43
CA ASN A 139 -8.40 -32.33 12.37
C ASN A 139 -8.00 -31.95 13.80
N ASP A 140 -6.73 -31.68 14.09
CA ASP A 140 -6.34 -31.14 15.39
C ASP A 140 -6.89 -29.72 15.56
N LYS A 141 -7.33 -29.41 16.78
CA LYS A 141 -7.74 -28.07 17.16
C LYS A 141 -6.80 -27.56 18.25
N PHE A 142 -6.30 -26.40 18.07
CA PHE A 142 -5.44 -25.73 19.04
C PHE A 142 -6.03 -24.39 19.44
N TYR A 143 -6.11 -24.14 20.73
CA TYR A 143 -6.66 -22.93 21.30
C TYR A 143 -5.55 -22.11 21.98
N ILE A 144 -5.50 -20.82 21.69
CA ILE A 144 -4.58 -19.87 22.32
C ILE A 144 -5.40 -18.86 23.08
N GLU A 145 -5.24 -18.84 24.40
CA GLU A 145 -5.75 -17.77 25.24
C GLU A 145 -4.65 -16.75 25.47
N THR A 146 -4.96 -15.48 25.24
CA THR A 146 -4.00 -14.40 25.45
C THR A 146 -4.69 -13.11 25.85
N SER A 147 -4.11 -12.43 26.82
CA SER A 147 -4.47 -11.05 27.19
C SER A 147 -3.75 -10.00 26.35
N LYS A 148 -2.88 -10.43 25.40
CA LYS A 148 -2.09 -9.51 24.58
C LYS A 148 -2.92 -8.97 23.44
N LYS A 149 -2.78 -7.67 23.16
CA LYS A 149 -3.48 -6.97 22.10
C LYS A 149 -3.15 -7.51 20.68
N TYR A 150 -1.98 -8.12 20.52
CA TYR A 150 -1.51 -8.67 19.23
C TYR A 150 -0.91 -10.05 19.42
N VAL A 151 -1.26 -10.95 18.52
CA VAL A 151 -0.71 -12.30 18.42
C VAL A 151 -0.12 -12.47 17.03
N SER A 152 1.09 -13.03 16.96
CA SER A 152 1.72 -13.40 15.70
C SER A 152 1.77 -14.91 15.61
N ILE A 153 1.16 -15.45 14.57
CA ILE A 153 1.12 -16.88 14.29
C ILE A 153 1.95 -17.12 13.03
N LYS A 154 2.89 -18.08 13.10
CA LYS A 154 3.62 -18.56 11.93
C LYS A 154 3.19 -19.98 11.69
N VAL A 155 2.76 -20.24 10.47
CA VAL A 155 2.41 -21.58 10.00
C VAL A 155 3.35 -21.91 8.86
N TRP A 156 3.87 -23.12 8.85
CA TRP A 156 4.71 -23.63 7.77
C TRP A 156 4.55 -25.12 7.66
N ASP A 157 4.65 -25.64 6.45
CA ASP A 157 4.80 -27.05 6.20
C ASP A 157 6.29 -27.43 6.27
N PRO A 158 6.70 -28.36 7.14
CA PRO A 158 8.09 -28.77 7.24
C PRO A 158 8.51 -29.78 6.16
N ASN A 159 7.58 -30.32 5.40
CA ASN A 159 7.84 -31.38 4.42
C ASN A 159 7.77 -30.82 2.99
N GLN A 160 6.73 -31.11 2.29
CA GLN A 160 6.54 -30.70 0.91
C GLN A 160 5.13 -30.14 0.74
N GLU A 161 4.99 -29.06 -0.04
CA GLU A 161 3.66 -28.52 -0.36
C GLU A 161 2.79 -29.62 -0.98
N ASP A 162 1.74 -30.02 -0.27
CA ASP A 162 0.84 -31.11 -0.66
C ASP A 162 -0.62 -30.67 -0.76
N ASN A 163 -0.86 -29.35 -0.88
CA ASN A 163 -2.18 -28.70 -0.91
C ASN A 163 -2.98 -28.83 0.39
N ASP A 164 -2.34 -28.99 1.52
CA ASP A 164 -3.01 -28.91 2.82
C ASP A 164 -3.66 -27.54 3.02
N MET A 165 -4.90 -27.58 3.50
CA MET A 165 -5.68 -26.37 3.77
C MET A 165 -5.73 -26.11 5.27
N ILE A 166 -5.34 -24.89 5.67
CA ILE A 166 -5.41 -24.44 7.06
C ILE A 166 -6.53 -23.40 7.18
N LEU A 167 -7.49 -23.69 8.06
CA LEU A 167 -8.56 -22.76 8.39
C LEU A 167 -8.21 -22.02 9.67
N MET A 168 -8.09 -20.72 9.61
CA MET A 168 -7.88 -19.89 10.80
C MET A 168 -9.13 -19.09 11.16
N LYS A 169 -9.50 -19.13 12.43
CA LYS A 169 -10.58 -18.32 13.01
C LYS A 169 -10.05 -17.49 14.16
N PHE A 170 -10.55 -16.29 14.28
CA PHE A 170 -10.29 -15.40 15.40
C PHE A 170 -11.64 -14.97 16.00
N ASN A 171 -11.92 -15.31 17.25
CA ASN A 171 -13.21 -15.10 17.91
C ASN A 171 -14.39 -15.60 17.05
N ASP A 172 -14.26 -16.82 16.47
CA ASP A 172 -15.20 -17.47 15.55
C ASP A 172 -15.31 -16.84 14.15
N ASP A 173 -14.68 -15.71 13.88
CA ASP A 173 -14.59 -15.13 12.56
C ASP A 173 -13.48 -15.78 11.72
N LEU A 174 -13.81 -16.13 10.49
CA LEU A 174 -12.86 -16.70 9.53
C LEU A 174 -11.90 -15.59 9.07
N ILE A 175 -10.58 -15.82 9.21
CA ILE A 175 -9.53 -14.86 8.81
C ILE A 175 -8.68 -15.36 7.63
N LEU A 176 -8.78 -16.65 7.28
CA LEU A 176 -8.17 -17.29 6.11
C LEU A 176 -9.07 -18.41 5.59
#